data_d7630f3be58de443e12ea803938df772
#
_entry.id   d7630f3be58de443e12ea803938df772
#
_cell.length_a   1.000
_cell.length_b   1.000
_cell.length_c   1.000
_cell.angle_alpha   90.00
_cell.angle_beta   90.00
_cell.angle_gamma   90.00
#
_symmetry.space_group_name_H-M   'P 1'
#
loop_
_entity.id
_entity.type
_entity.pdbx_description
1 polymer ?
#
loop_
_entity_poly.entity_id
_entity_poly.type
_entity_poly.pdbx_seq_one_letter_code
_entity_poly.pdbx_strand_id
1 'polypeptide(L)'
;MNIPLSDRLLACAEFVNPGDRIADIGCDHGYLSIHLLTNGIARSAIASDVAEGPLQSAMHNARKFGVADKMSFYLSDGAKNIPRDFDALVCAGMGADTMIHILEDAPWLRSKQYYLVLQCQSKTPMLRRYLSDTGWHIADERIVKDGKFLYTVMKIRWQPDAPKLTAGQCYISPAMLTRGDPELAEYYQRITDGLRLAVTHQADPEKKAILEELESLEL
;
A
#
# COMPACT_ATOMS: atom_id res chain seq x y z
N MET A 1 -15.60 0.86 -22.05
CA MET A 1 -16.03 -0.11 -21.00
C MET A 1 -15.57 0.42 -19.67
N ASN A 2 -16.44 0.37 -18.64
CA ASN A 2 -16.05 0.81 -17.30
C ASN A 2 -15.26 -0.30 -16.60
N ILE A 3 -14.10 0.04 -16.00
CA ILE A 3 -13.28 -0.89 -15.21
C ILE A 3 -13.79 -0.79 -13.77
N PRO A 4 -14.21 -1.90 -13.14
CA PRO A 4 -14.73 -1.86 -11.77
C PRO A 4 -13.57 -1.71 -10.77
N LEU A 5 -13.16 -0.48 -10.47
CA LEU A 5 -12.21 -0.19 -9.41
C LEU A 5 -12.92 0.38 -8.20
N SER A 6 -12.52 -0.08 -7.02
CA SER A 6 -12.87 0.53 -5.76
C SER A 6 -12.06 1.80 -5.49
N ASP A 7 -12.55 2.67 -4.60
CA ASP A 7 -11.88 3.93 -4.27
C ASP A 7 -10.45 3.71 -3.74
N ARG A 8 -10.21 2.63 -2.98
CA ARG A 8 -8.87 2.28 -2.49
C ARG A 8 -7.90 1.92 -3.61
N LEU A 9 -8.36 1.26 -4.69
CA LEU A 9 -7.51 0.94 -5.84
C LEU A 9 -7.29 2.17 -6.74
N LEU A 10 -8.28 3.06 -6.85
CA LEU A 10 -8.10 4.36 -7.50
C LEU A 10 -7.03 5.19 -6.76
N ALA A 11 -7.05 5.21 -5.43
CA ALA A 11 -6.02 5.87 -4.64
C ALA A 11 -4.62 5.26 -4.84
N CYS A 12 -4.51 3.93 -5.05
CA CYS A 12 -3.25 3.31 -5.45
C CYS A 12 -2.78 3.80 -6.82
N ALA A 13 -3.70 3.93 -7.78
CA ALA A 13 -3.38 4.40 -9.12
C ALA A 13 -2.81 5.83 -9.14
N GLU A 14 -3.29 6.71 -8.26
CA GLU A 14 -2.80 8.09 -8.12
C GLU A 14 -1.33 8.18 -7.68
N PHE A 15 -0.82 7.16 -6.99
CA PHE A 15 0.58 7.12 -6.54
C PHE A 15 1.55 6.57 -7.60
N VAL A 16 1.04 6.04 -8.71
CA VAL A 16 1.87 5.59 -9.83
C VAL A 16 2.28 6.79 -10.67
N ASN A 17 3.59 6.95 -10.92
CA ASN A 17 4.06 8.05 -11.75
C ASN A 17 3.73 7.77 -13.24
N PRO A 18 3.39 8.80 -14.01
CA PRO A 18 3.13 8.66 -15.44
C PRO A 18 4.33 8.09 -16.20
N GLY A 19 4.07 7.10 -17.05
CA GLY A 19 5.07 6.47 -17.90
C GLY A 19 5.86 5.33 -17.24
N ASP A 20 5.60 5.02 -15.97
CA ASP A 20 6.28 3.92 -15.28
C ASP A 20 5.84 2.53 -15.81
N ARG A 21 6.74 1.57 -15.71
CA ARG A 21 6.43 0.14 -15.75
C ARG A 21 6.15 -0.32 -14.32
N ILE A 22 5.01 -0.94 -14.09
CA ILE A 22 4.61 -1.41 -12.77
C ILE A 22 4.76 -2.92 -12.61
N ALA A 23 4.95 -3.38 -11.38
CA ALA A 23 4.76 -4.76 -10.95
C ALA A 23 3.60 -4.81 -9.95
N ASP A 24 2.49 -5.40 -10.33
CA ASP A 24 1.25 -5.56 -9.56
C ASP A 24 1.25 -6.94 -8.89
N ILE A 25 1.51 -6.97 -7.59
CA ILE A 25 1.67 -8.19 -6.79
C ILE A 25 0.36 -8.54 -6.09
N GLY A 26 -0.12 -9.77 -6.34
CA GLY A 26 -1.48 -10.18 -5.97
C GLY A 26 -2.51 -9.46 -6.83
N CYS A 27 -2.32 -9.52 -8.14
CA CYS A 27 -3.09 -8.73 -9.10
C CYS A 27 -4.57 -9.12 -9.19
N ASP A 28 -4.99 -10.28 -8.65
CA ASP A 28 -6.36 -10.79 -8.67
C ASP A 28 -6.92 -10.78 -10.11
N HIS A 29 -7.93 -9.98 -10.37
CA HIS A 29 -8.52 -9.82 -11.70
C HIS A 29 -7.76 -8.85 -12.63
N GLY A 30 -6.65 -8.26 -12.19
CA GLY A 30 -5.80 -7.35 -12.94
C GLY A 30 -6.39 -5.96 -13.20
N TYR A 31 -7.48 -5.59 -12.53
CA TYR A 31 -8.19 -4.34 -12.83
C TYR A 31 -7.37 -3.08 -12.57
N LEU A 32 -6.50 -3.08 -11.55
CA LEU A 32 -5.61 -1.94 -11.29
C LEU A 32 -4.62 -1.74 -12.43
N SER A 33 -3.91 -2.78 -12.82
CA SER A 33 -2.99 -2.76 -13.97
C SER A 33 -3.69 -2.34 -15.27
N ILE A 34 -4.87 -2.91 -15.54
CA ILE A 34 -5.68 -2.57 -16.73
C ILE A 34 -6.09 -1.10 -16.70
N HIS A 35 -6.52 -0.57 -15.55
CA HIS A 35 -6.86 0.85 -15.40
C HIS A 35 -5.67 1.76 -15.70
N LEU A 36 -4.51 1.46 -15.13
CA LEU A 36 -3.30 2.26 -15.37
C LEU A 36 -2.87 2.28 -16.84
N LEU A 37 -3.02 1.15 -17.53
CA LEU A 37 -2.66 1.01 -18.95
C LEU A 37 -3.68 1.67 -19.88
N THR A 38 -4.99 1.49 -19.64
CA THR A 38 -6.05 2.07 -20.48
C THR A 38 -6.10 3.59 -20.39
N ASN A 39 -5.73 4.15 -19.22
CA ASN A 39 -5.66 5.60 -19.03
C ASN A 39 -4.27 6.18 -19.38
N GLY A 40 -3.35 5.38 -19.90
CA GLY A 40 -2.01 5.85 -20.29
C GLY A 40 -1.14 6.31 -19.11
N ILE A 41 -1.47 5.92 -17.88
CA ILE A 41 -0.68 6.23 -16.68
C ILE A 41 0.59 5.38 -16.67
N ALA A 42 0.46 4.05 -16.79
CA ALA A 42 1.61 3.15 -16.93
C ALA A 42 1.88 2.83 -18.41
N ARG A 43 3.17 2.62 -18.75
CA ARG A 43 3.55 2.18 -20.10
C ARG A 43 3.38 0.67 -20.30
N SER A 44 3.60 -0.11 -19.24
CA SER A 44 3.45 -1.58 -19.22
C SER A 44 3.31 -2.09 -17.79
N ALA A 45 2.84 -3.33 -17.63
CA ALA A 45 2.63 -3.94 -16.33
C ALA A 45 3.13 -5.41 -16.30
N ILE A 46 3.74 -5.76 -15.19
CA ILE A 46 3.95 -7.13 -14.73
C ILE A 46 2.80 -7.40 -13.75
N ALA A 47 1.95 -8.37 -14.04
CA ALA A 47 0.88 -8.82 -13.14
C ALA A 47 1.25 -10.17 -12.56
N SER A 48 1.25 -10.32 -11.25
CA SER A 48 1.55 -11.59 -10.61
C SER A 48 0.54 -11.96 -9.55
N ASP A 49 0.31 -13.25 -9.40
CA ASP A 49 -0.52 -13.81 -8.33
C ASP A 49 0.06 -15.16 -7.89
N VAL A 50 -0.21 -15.55 -6.65
CA VAL A 50 0.17 -16.84 -6.10
C VAL A 50 -0.73 -17.99 -6.62
N ALA A 51 -1.93 -17.66 -7.10
CA ALA A 51 -2.92 -18.59 -7.58
C ALA A 51 -3.16 -18.46 -9.09
N GLU A 52 -3.30 -19.59 -9.78
CA GLU A 52 -3.54 -19.61 -11.23
C GLU A 52 -4.90 -19.03 -11.63
N GLY A 53 -5.96 -19.25 -10.83
CA GLY A 53 -7.31 -18.78 -11.15
C GLY A 53 -7.41 -17.26 -11.29
N PRO A 54 -6.99 -16.46 -10.31
CA PRO A 54 -6.87 -15.00 -10.42
C PRO A 54 -6.02 -14.58 -11.62
N LEU A 55 -4.86 -15.20 -11.81
CA LEU A 55 -3.97 -14.88 -12.92
C LEU A 55 -4.62 -15.10 -14.30
N GLN A 56 -5.36 -16.20 -14.48
CA GLN A 56 -6.15 -16.46 -15.69
C GLN A 56 -7.27 -15.42 -15.89
N SER A 57 -7.91 -14.99 -14.80
CA SER A 57 -8.91 -13.90 -14.84
C SER A 57 -8.28 -12.59 -15.28
N ALA A 58 -7.09 -12.25 -14.76
CA ALA A 58 -6.35 -11.06 -15.18
C ALA A 58 -5.98 -11.10 -16.67
N MET A 59 -5.50 -12.25 -17.17
CA MET A 59 -5.19 -12.47 -18.60
C MET A 59 -6.44 -12.30 -19.49
N HIS A 60 -7.57 -12.87 -19.06
CA HIS A 60 -8.84 -12.73 -19.78
C HIS A 60 -9.28 -11.25 -19.83
N ASN A 61 -9.25 -10.56 -18.70
CA ASN A 61 -9.62 -9.15 -18.60
C ASN A 61 -8.69 -8.25 -19.42
N ALA A 62 -7.39 -8.49 -19.41
CA ALA A 62 -6.43 -7.73 -20.21
C ALA A 62 -6.73 -7.81 -21.71
N ARG A 63 -7.11 -8.99 -22.22
CA ARG A 63 -7.57 -9.17 -23.60
C ARG A 63 -8.86 -8.41 -23.87
N LYS A 64 -9.84 -8.53 -22.96
CA LYS A 64 -11.15 -7.87 -23.07
C LYS A 64 -11.02 -6.34 -23.13
N PHE A 65 -10.08 -5.76 -22.40
CA PHE A 65 -9.84 -4.31 -22.37
C PHE A 65 -8.77 -3.85 -23.38
N GLY A 66 -8.19 -4.75 -24.18
CA GLY A 66 -7.28 -4.41 -25.28
C GLY A 66 -5.90 -3.96 -24.83
N VAL A 67 -5.41 -4.43 -23.66
CA VAL A 67 -4.09 -4.07 -23.11
C VAL A 67 -3.18 -5.28 -22.87
N ALA A 68 -3.55 -6.46 -23.38
CA ALA A 68 -2.79 -7.69 -23.13
C ALA A 68 -1.37 -7.65 -23.70
N ASP A 69 -1.12 -6.89 -24.75
CA ASP A 69 0.19 -6.65 -25.35
C ASP A 69 1.15 -5.83 -24.48
N LYS A 70 0.59 -5.10 -23.49
CA LYS A 70 1.34 -4.27 -22.52
C LYS A 70 1.50 -4.95 -21.16
N MET A 71 0.98 -6.17 -21.00
CA MET A 71 1.01 -6.91 -19.74
C MET A 71 1.79 -8.22 -19.88
N SER A 72 2.56 -8.55 -18.85
CA SER A 72 3.16 -9.88 -18.67
C SER A 72 2.69 -10.50 -17.36
N PHE A 73 2.49 -11.82 -17.35
CA PHE A 73 1.82 -12.53 -16.27
C PHE A 73 2.71 -13.59 -15.66
N TYR A 74 2.78 -13.65 -14.34
CA TYR A 74 3.67 -14.55 -13.62
C TYR A 74 2.95 -15.21 -12.43
N LEU A 75 3.02 -16.53 -12.35
CA LEU A 75 2.66 -17.24 -11.13
C LEU A 75 3.81 -17.09 -10.14
N SER A 76 3.59 -16.33 -9.06
CA SER A 76 4.64 -15.94 -8.12
C SER A 76 4.10 -15.74 -6.72
N ASP A 77 4.82 -16.28 -5.73
CA ASP A 77 4.63 -15.92 -4.34
C ASP A 77 5.35 -14.59 -4.07
N GLY A 78 4.58 -13.52 -3.96
CA GLY A 78 5.13 -12.17 -3.89
C GLY A 78 5.97 -11.81 -5.12
N ALA A 79 7.15 -11.24 -4.90
CA ALA A 79 8.06 -10.77 -5.94
C ALA A 79 9.17 -11.78 -6.30
N LYS A 80 9.05 -13.07 -5.91
CA LYS A 80 10.11 -14.07 -6.07
C LYS A 80 10.46 -14.38 -7.52
N ASN A 81 9.44 -14.58 -8.35
CA ASN A 81 9.57 -15.11 -9.71
C ASN A 81 9.17 -14.10 -10.80
N ILE A 82 9.26 -12.81 -10.52
CA ILE A 82 8.98 -11.74 -11.49
C ILE A 82 10.28 -11.11 -12.01
N PRO A 83 10.28 -10.57 -13.24
CA PRO A 83 11.36 -9.71 -13.71
C PRO A 83 11.55 -8.48 -12.82
N ARG A 84 12.79 -7.96 -12.76
CA ARG A 84 13.15 -6.81 -11.92
C ARG A 84 13.23 -5.49 -12.69
N ASP A 85 12.83 -5.48 -13.94
CA ASP A 85 12.90 -4.35 -14.88
C ASP A 85 11.62 -3.49 -14.83
N PHE A 86 11.25 -3.02 -13.65
CA PHE A 86 10.11 -2.12 -13.41
C PHE A 86 10.54 -0.92 -12.55
N ASP A 87 9.68 0.08 -12.47
CA ASP A 87 9.91 1.32 -11.72
C ASP A 87 9.15 1.31 -10.38
N ALA A 88 7.93 0.78 -10.38
CA ALA A 88 7.05 0.73 -9.21
C ALA A 88 6.55 -0.69 -8.93
N LEU A 89 6.56 -1.09 -7.65
CA LEU A 89 5.85 -2.27 -7.18
C LEU A 89 4.56 -1.82 -6.49
N VAL A 90 3.44 -2.38 -6.89
CA VAL A 90 2.14 -2.14 -6.25
C VAL A 90 1.71 -3.41 -5.54
N CYS A 91 1.33 -3.28 -4.27
CA CYS A 91 0.79 -4.35 -3.46
C CYS A 91 -0.45 -3.83 -2.73
N ALA A 92 -1.64 -4.22 -3.18
CA ALA A 92 -2.90 -3.71 -2.67
C ALA A 92 -3.82 -4.83 -2.18
N GLY A 93 -4.58 -4.53 -1.13
CA GLY A 93 -5.60 -5.47 -0.62
C GLY A 93 -5.06 -6.56 0.29
N MET A 94 -3.88 -6.41 0.87
CA MET A 94 -3.26 -7.40 1.74
C MET A 94 -3.10 -6.90 3.18
N GLY A 95 -3.01 -7.82 4.13
CA GLY A 95 -2.66 -7.50 5.52
C GLY A 95 -1.16 -7.22 5.68
N ALA A 96 -0.80 -6.57 6.80
CA ALA A 96 0.59 -6.22 7.10
C ALA A 96 1.52 -7.44 7.11
N ASP A 97 1.10 -8.56 7.69
CA ASP A 97 1.92 -9.79 7.77
C ASP A 97 2.35 -10.26 6.36
N THR A 98 1.42 -10.29 5.41
CA THR A 98 1.69 -10.69 4.02
C THR A 98 2.63 -9.71 3.32
N MET A 99 2.39 -8.39 3.49
CA MET A 99 3.26 -7.38 2.89
C MET A 99 4.68 -7.43 3.44
N ILE A 100 4.83 -7.60 4.76
CA ILE A 100 6.13 -7.76 5.40
C ILE A 100 6.85 -8.98 4.83
N HIS A 101 6.18 -10.11 4.73
CA HIS A 101 6.75 -11.33 4.14
C HIS A 101 7.24 -11.11 2.69
N ILE A 102 6.43 -10.45 1.86
CA ILE A 102 6.82 -10.10 0.47
C ILE A 102 8.09 -9.24 0.44
N LEU A 103 8.20 -8.25 1.35
CA LEU A 103 9.36 -7.36 1.43
C LEU A 103 10.62 -8.07 1.96
N GLU A 104 10.46 -9.01 2.89
CA GLU A 104 11.56 -9.83 3.44
C GLU A 104 12.11 -10.79 2.39
N ASP A 105 11.24 -11.40 1.59
CA ASP A 105 11.63 -12.32 0.51
C ASP A 105 12.23 -11.61 -0.72
N ALA A 106 12.08 -10.29 -0.80
CA ALA A 106 12.60 -9.47 -1.91
C ALA A 106 13.56 -8.36 -1.44
N PRO A 107 14.69 -8.69 -0.77
CA PRO A 107 15.63 -7.67 -0.24
C PRO A 107 16.27 -6.80 -1.33
N TRP A 108 16.24 -7.25 -2.57
CA TRP A 108 16.70 -6.47 -3.74
C TRP A 108 15.83 -5.24 -4.04
N LEU A 109 14.60 -5.17 -3.50
CA LEU A 109 13.76 -3.97 -3.56
C LEU A 109 14.34 -2.80 -2.74
N ARG A 110 15.26 -3.06 -1.81
CA ARG A 110 15.97 -2.05 -1.01
C ARG A 110 16.96 -1.28 -1.87
N SER A 111 16.44 -0.55 -2.84
CA SER A 111 17.19 0.20 -3.85
C SER A 111 16.46 1.51 -4.16
N LYS A 112 17.21 2.55 -4.52
CA LYS A 112 16.67 3.85 -4.99
C LYS A 112 16.01 3.74 -6.36
N GLN A 113 16.20 2.63 -7.07
CA GLN A 113 15.60 2.36 -8.37
C GLN A 113 14.07 2.26 -8.25
N TYR A 114 13.58 1.68 -7.15
CA TYR A 114 12.17 1.37 -6.96
C TYR A 114 11.48 2.34 -6.01
N TYR A 115 10.20 2.51 -6.21
CA TYR A 115 9.28 2.90 -5.14
C TYR A 115 8.14 1.88 -5.07
N LEU A 116 7.48 1.83 -3.91
CA LEU A 116 6.40 0.89 -3.70
C LEU A 116 5.12 1.65 -3.34
N VAL A 117 4.00 1.14 -3.80
CA VAL A 117 2.66 1.59 -3.44
C VAL A 117 1.99 0.46 -2.67
N LEU A 118 1.73 0.68 -1.39
CA LEU A 118 1.19 -0.33 -0.49
C LEU A 118 -0.19 0.10 0.03
N GLN A 119 -1.21 -0.72 -0.20
CA GLN A 119 -2.53 -0.54 0.39
C GLN A 119 -2.80 -1.68 1.39
N CYS A 120 -2.62 -1.37 2.68
CA CYS A 120 -2.75 -2.32 3.76
C CYS A 120 -4.19 -2.39 4.29
N GLN A 121 -4.74 -3.60 4.47
CA GLN A 121 -6.10 -3.79 4.96
C GLN A 121 -6.21 -4.03 6.46
N SER A 122 -5.14 -4.47 7.10
CA SER A 122 -5.14 -4.77 8.53
C SER A 122 -3.77 -4.60 9.15
N LYS A 123 -3.73 -4.25 10.44
CA LYS A 123 -2.50 -4.09 11.22
C LYS A 123 -1.55 -3.03 10.63
N THR A 124 -2.07 -1.96 10.04
CA THR A 124 -1.29 -0.91 9.39
C THR A 124 -0.21 -0.29 10.29
N PRO A 125 -0.42 -0.07 11.62
CA PRO A 125 0.64 0.40 12.50
C PRO A 125 1.85 -0.55 12.56
N MET A 126 1.62 -1.86 12.50
CA MET A 126 2.69 -2.87 12.46
C MET A 126 3.50 -2.77 11.17
N LEU A 127 2.83 -2.57 10.03
CA LEU A 127 3.52 -2.38 8.75
C LEU A 127 4.37 -1.10 8.77
N ARG A 128 3.85 0.03 9.26
CA ARG A 128 4.63 1.29 9.34
C ARG A 128 5.84 1.16 10.26
N ARG A 129 5.70 0.46 11.40
CA ARG A 129 6.82 0.15 12.30
C ARG A 129 7.90 -0.65 11.57
N TYR A 130 7.51 -1.75 10.91
CA TYR A 130 8.44 -2.57 10.13
C TYR A 130 9.15 -1.75 9.04
N LEU A 131 8.42 -0.96 8.27
CA LEU A 131 8.99 -0.11 7.24
C LEU A 131 10.02 0.85 7.81
N SER A 132 9.66 1.56 8.87
CA SER A 132 10.56 2.47 9.57
C SER A 132 11.81 1.78 10.11
N ASP A 133 11.64 0.65 10.80
CA ASP A 133 12.75 -0.08 11.42
C ASP A 133 13.72 -0.66 10.41
N THR A 134 13.24 -1.02 9.22
CA THR A 134 14.04 -1.64 8.17
C THR A 134 14.58 -0.70 7.10
N GLY A 135 14.37 0.61 7.25
CA GLY A 135 14.97 1.65 6.39
C GLY A 135 14.11 2.06 5.19
N TRP A 136 12.81 1.75 5.22
CA TRP A 136 11.86 2.31 4.29
C TRP A 136 11.32 3.64 4.82
N HIS A 137 11.22 4.62 3.93
CA HIS A 137 10.62 5.92 4.22
C HIS A 137 9.24 6.03 3.56
N ILE A 138 8.25 6.45 4.34
CA ILE A 138 6.91 6.77 3.83
C ILE A 138 6.97 8.19 3.26
N ALA A 139 7.11 8.28 1.94
CA ALA A 139 7.27 9.55 1.24
C ALA A 139 5.94 10.29 1.08
N ASP A 140 4.83 9.56 0.99
CA ASP A 140 3.47 10.08 0.92
C ASP A 140 2.49 9.03 1.45
N GLU A 141 1.40 9.45 2.07
CA GLU A 141 0.36 8.55 2.55
C GLU A 141 -1.00 9.21 2.50
N ARG A 142 -1.95 8.54 1.84
CA ARG A 142 -3.32 8.99 1.66
C ARG A 142 -4.30 8.14 2.46
N ILE A 143 -5.28 8.80 3.08
CA ILE A 143 -6.47 8.16 3.64
C ILE A 143 -7.53 8.09 2.55
N VAL A 144 -8.20 6.96 2.45
CA VAL A 144 -9.28 6.74 1.47
C VAL A 144 -10.46 6.04 2.14
N LYS A 145 -11.66 6.57 1.90
CA LYS A 145 -12.91 5.95 2.32
C LYS A 145 -13.40 5.01 1.22
N ASP A 146 -13.55 3.73 1.54
CA ASP A 146 -14.11 2.72 0.64
C ASP A 146 -15.26 2.02 1.38
N GLY A 147 -16.48 2.35 0.99
CA GLY A 147 -17.68 2.00 1.73
C GLY A 147 -17.71 2.59 3.15
N LYS A 148 -17.78 1.73 4.17
CA LYS A 148 -17.76 2.13 5.59
C LYS A 148 -16.37 2.13 6.23
N PHE A 149 -15.36 1.70 5.49
CA PHE A 149 -14.00 1.57 5.99
C PHE A 149 -13.12 2.73 5.56
N LEU A 150 -12.16 3.09 6.42
CA LEU A 150 -11.05 3.97 6.10
C LEU A 150 -9.79 3.13 5.95
N TYR A 151 -9.18 3.24 4.79
CA TYR A 151 -7.92 2.59 4.47
C TYR A 151 -6.84 3.64 4.26
N THR A 152 -5.58 3.18 4.22
CA THR A 152 -4.47 4.03 3.81
C THR A 152 -3.73 3.42 2.64
N VAL A 153 -3.21 4.29 1.80
CA VAL A 153 -2.30 3.95 0.70
C VAL A 153 -1.00 4.69 0.96
N MET A 154 0.09 3.96 0.99
CA MET A 154 1.43 4.49 1.23
C MET A 154 2.28 4.44 -0.03
N LYS A 155 2.98 5.52 -0.35
CA LYS A 155 4.11 5.54 -1.29
C LYS A 155 5.39 5.52 -0.51
N ILE A 156 6.17 4.45 -0.64
CA ILE A 156 7.40 4.26 0.12
C ILE A 156 8.63 4.19 -0.80
N ARG A 157 9.78 4.60 -0.25
CA ARG A 157 11.07 4.54 -0.91
C ARG A 157 12.14 3.99 0.03
N TRP A 158 13.14 3.34 -0.54
CA TRP A 158 14.31 2.94 0.23
C TRP A 158 15.15 4.16 0.61
N GLN A 159 15.22 4.45 1.90
CA GLN A 159 15.97 5.56 2.49
C GLN A 159 16.39 5.18 3.92
N PRO A 160 17.46 4.38 4.10
CA PRO A 160 17.84 3.81 5.38
C PRO A 160 18.20 4.85 6.45
N ASP A 161 18.59 6.06 6.03
CA ASP A 161 18.96 7.15 6.92
C ASP A 161 17.76 8.05 7.30
N ALA A 162 16.55 7.74 6.85
CA ALA A 162 15.36 8.48 7.24
C ALA A 162 15.09 8.37 8.76
N PRO A 163 14.55 9.41 9.41
CA PRO A 163 14.17 9.35 10.80
C PRO A 163 13.20 8.19 11.08
N LYS A 164 13.42 7.51 12.20
CA LYS A 164 12.51 6.45 12.64
C LYS A 164 11.19 7.04 13.14
N LEU A 165 10.11 6.34 12.87
CA LEU A 165 8.80 6.70 13.40
C LEU A 165 8.73 6.39 14.90
N THR A 166 8.13 7.31 15.65
CA THR A 166 7.73 7.06 17.03
C THR A 166 6.57 6.04 17.09
N ALA A 167 6.19 5.60 18.27
CA ALA A 167 5.09 4.68 18.46
C ALA A 167 3.76 5.28 17.99
N GLY A 168 3.46 6.53 18.29
CA GLY A 168 2.28 7.25 17.81
C GLY A 168 2.32 7.50 16.30
N GLN A 169 3.48 7.85 15.75
CA GLN A 169 3.64 8.04 14.31
C GLN A 169 3.41 6.75 13.50
N CYS A 170 3.51 5.57 14.10
CA CYS A 170 3.08 4.34 13.47
C CYS A 170 1.55 4.26 13.28
N TYR A 171 0.76 5.01 14.05
CA TYR A 171 -0.69 5.11 13.90
C TYR A 171 -1.10 6.26 12.99
N ILE A 172 -0.51 7.43 13.18
CA ILE A 172 -0.73 8.65 12.37
C ILE A 172 0.64 9.10 11.86
N SER A 173 0.95 8.79 10.60
CA SER A 173 2.27 9.09 10.05
C SER A 173 2.45 10.60 9.77
N PRO A 174 3.68 11.11 9.81
CA PRO A 174 3.97 12.49 9.40
C PRO A 174 3.52 12.78 7.96
N ALA A 175 3.56 11.78 7.06
CA ALA A 175 3.12 11.91 5.68
C ALA A 175 1.60 12.17 5.59
N MET A 176 0.79 11.49 6.43
CA MET A 176 -0.66 11.74 6.50
C MET A 176 -0.96 13.16 6.98
N LEU A 177 -0.26 13.63 8.01
CA LEU A 177 -0.43 14.99 8.55
C LEU A 177 -0.05 16.03 7.49
N THR A 178 1.05 15.82 6.79
CA THR A 178 1.51 16.71 5.72
C THR A 178 0.52 16.77 4.55
N ARG A 179 -0.07 15.63 4.19
CA ARG A 179 -1.05 15.55 3.10
C ARG A 179 -2.36 16.24 3.46
N GLY A 180 -2.87 16.03 4.67
CA GLY A 180 -4.07 16.68 5.17
C GLY A 180 -5.35 16.28 4.43
N ASP A 181 -5.56 14.98 4.20
CA ASP A 181 -6.78 14.46 3.56
C ASP A 181 -8.03 14.85 4.36
N PRO A 182 -9.19 15.07 3.70
CA PRO A 182 -10.46 15.40 4.39
C PRO A 182 -10.88 14.35 5.43
N GLU A 183 -10.48 13.11 5.24
CA GLU A 183 -10.78 11.98 6.12
C GLU A 183 -9.87 11.90 7.37
N LEU A 184 -8.86 12.76 7.49
CA LEU A 184 -7.86 12.69 8.55
C LEU A 184 -8.51 12.80 9.95
N ALA A 185 -9.44 13.72 10.14
CA ALA A 185 -10.12 13.90 11.43
C ALA A 185 -10.94 12.65 11.81
N GLU A 186 -11.68 12.06 10.85
CA GLU A 186 -12.45 10.83 11.08
C GLU A 186 -11.51 9.65 11.37
N TYR A 187 -10.41 9.54 10.64
CA TYR A 187 -9.40 8.49 10.84
C TYR A 187 -8.75 8.59 12.22
N TYR A 188 -8.30 9.80 12.59
CA TYR A 188 -7.72 10.08 13.91
C TYR A 188 -8.69 9.70 15.04
N GLN A 189 -9.94 10.14 14.95
CA GLN A 189 -10.95 9.84 15.96
C GLN A 189 -11.16 8.32 16.14
N ARG A 190 -11.24 7.56 15.03
CA ARG A 190 -11.38 6.10 15.10
C ARG A 190 -10.18 5.43 15.77
N ILE A 191 -8.96 5.90 15.48
CA ILE A 191 -7.74 5.37 16.09
C ILE A 191 -7.71 5.66 17.59
N THR A 192 -7.93 6.90 17.99
CA THR A 192 -7.87 7.32 19.40
C THR A 192 -8.98 6.68 20.22
N ASP A 193 -10.21 6.57 19.71
CA ASP A 193 -11.31 5.87 20.39
C ASP A 193 -11.01 4.39 20.59
N GLY A 194 -10.43 3.74 19.59
CA GLY A 194 -9.97 2.35 19.70
C GLY A 194 -8.90 2.16 20.78
N LEU A 195 -7.93 3.08 20.85
CA LEU A 195 -6.88 3.05 21.86
C LEU A 195 -7.43 3.34 23.27
N ARG A 196 -8.31 4.34 23.43
CA ARG A 196 -8.98 4.64 24.72
C ARG A 196 -9.73 3.43 25.25
N LEU A 197 -10.51 2.78 24.38
CA LEU A 197 -11.23 1.56 24.74
C LEU A 197 -10.25 0.45 25.17
N ALA A 198 -9.17 0.23 24.42
CA ALA A 198 -8.17 -0.80 24.77
C ALA A 198 -7.50 -0.53 26.10
N VAL A 199 -7.11 0.73 26.39
CA VAL A 199 -6.49 1.14 27.66
C VAL A 199 -7.48 0.99 28.85
N THR A 200 -8.76 1.21 28.62
CA THR A 200 -9.80 1.06 29.66
C THR A 200 -10.01 -0.41 30.03
N HIS A 201 -9.96 -1.33 29.06
CA HIS A 201 -10.18 -2.75 29.32
C HIS A 201 -8.97 -3.49 29.88
N GLN A 202 -7.77 -3.04 29.53
CA GLN A 202 -6.52 -3.66 29.99
C GLN A 202 -5.46 -2.59 30.18
N ALA A 203 -4.81 -2.58 31.35
CA ALA A 203 -3.68 -1.70 31.60
C ALA A 203 -2.52 -2.08 30.68
N ASP A 204 -2.32 -1.29 29.61
CA ASP A 204 -1.28 -1.46 28.61
C ASP A 204 -0.48 -0.15 28.53
N PRO A 205 0.70 -0.09 29.20
CA PRO A 205 1.51 1.12 29.24
C PRO A 205 1.96 1.61 27.86
N GLU A 206 2.18 0.69 26.90
CA GLU A 206 2.58 1.07 25.54
C GLU A 206 1.43 1.78 24.84
N LYS A 207 0.20 1.22 24.87
CA LYS A 207 -0.95 1.86 24.27
C LYS A 207 -1.31 3.20 24.92
N LYS A 208 -1.11 3.30 26.24
CA LYS A 208 -1.32 4.57 26.95
C LYS A 208 -0.35 5.64 26.46
N ALA A 209 0.93 5.34 26.34
CA ALA A 209 1.93 6.27 25.84
C ALA A 209 1.66 6.68 24.38
N ILE A 210 1.22 5.72 23.52
CA ILE A 210 0.79 6.01 22.15
C ILE A 210 -0.40 6.98 22.14
N LEU A 211 -1.39 6.75 22.98
CA LEU A 211 -2.57 7.62 23.06
C LEU A 211 -2.18 9.04 23.52
N GLU A 212 -1.34 9.17 24.54
CA GLU A 212 -0.83 10.46 25.02
C GLU A 212 -0.05 11.21 23.94
N GLU A 213 0.78 10.51 23.16
CA GLU A 213 1.48 11.07 22.00
C GLU A 213 0.50 11.57 20.94
N LEU A 214 -0.51 10.78 20.58
CA LEU A 214 -1.51 11.17 19.58
C LEU A 214 -2.36 12.34 20.05
N GLU A 215 -2.77 12.41 21.32
CA GLU A 215 -3.54 13.50 21.89
C GLU A 215 -2.76 14.82 21.98
N SER A 216 -1.44 14.78 21.87
CA SER A 216 -0.60 15.97 21.78
C SER A 216 -0.50 16.57 20.36
N LEU A 217 -1.04 15.87 19.34
CA LEU A 217 -1.06 16.38 17.96
C LEU A 217 -2.08 17.50 17.82
N GLU A 218 -1.66 18.62 17.25
CA GLU A 218 -2.55 19.67 16.78
C GLU A 218 -3.03 19.30 15.36
N LEU A 219 -4.33 18.98 15.20
CA LEU A 219 -4.95 18.56 13.95
C LEU A 219 -5.84 19.65 13.37
#